data_f5866ba40bc254c226e8c7bae5a0a863
#
_entry.id   f5866ba40bc254c226e8c7bae5a0a863
#
_cell.length_a   1.000
_cell.length_b   1.000
_cell.length_c   1.000
_cell.angle_alpha   90.00
_cell.angle_beta   90.00
_cell.angle_gamma   90.00
#
_symmetry.space_group_name_H-M   'P 1'
#
loop_
_entity.id
_entity.type
_entity.pdbx_description
1 polymer ?
#
loop_
_entity_poly.entity_id
_entity_poly.type
_entity_poly.pdbx_seq_one_letter_code
_entity_poly.pdbx_strand_id
1 'polypeptide(L)'
;MYVNDGSKDKTWELIQKIHKEENLFTGICLSRNRGHQNALLAGLMTAKNYADVVISMDADLQDDINAMDEMIDKYYAGNEIVYGVRGARKKDTWFKRVTAEGFYKFMEKMVV
;
A
#
# COMPACT_ATOMS: atom_id res chain seq x y z
N MET A 1 8.31 -5.97 1.99
CA MET A 1 8.28 -6.58 0.63
C MET A 1 8.12 -5.49 -0.40
N TYR A 2 8.95 -5.47 -1.41
CA TYR A 2 8.82 -4.58 -2.58
C TYR A 2 8.08 -5.29 -3.70
N VAL A 3 7.24 -4.59 -4.43
CA VAL A 3 6.57 -5.12 -5.63
C VAL A 3 6.98 -4.27 -6.83
N ASN A 4 7.69 -4.90 -7.76
CA ASN A 4 8.12 -4.26 -9.00
C ASN A 4 7.14 -4.62 -10.14
N ASP A 5 6.44 -3.62 -10.64
CA ASP A 5 5.45 -3.77 -11.72
C ASP A 5 6.10 -3.69 -13.11
N GLY A 6 7.13 -4.51 -13.32
CA GLY A 6 7.79 -4.62 -14.61
C GLY A 6 8.58 -3.39 -15.01
N SER A 7 9.23 -2.71 -14.07
CA SER A 7 10.10 -1.56 -14.36
C SER A 7 11.23 -1.94 -15.32
N LYS A 8 11.57 -1.03 -16.20
CA LYS A 8 12.63 -1.21 -17.21
C LYS A 8 13.97 -0.60 -16.81
N ASP A 9 14.00 0.09 -15.68
CA ASP A 9 15.20 0.68 -15.09
C ASP A 9 15.90 -0.28 -14.12
N LYS A 10 16.77 0.22 -13.28
CA LYS A 10 17.53 -0.56 -12.31
C LYS A 10 16.77 -0.93 -11.03
N THR A 11 15.46 -0.69 -10.96
CA THR A 11 14.67 -0.93 -9.74
C THR A 11 14.80 -2.36 -9.25
N TRP A 12 14.66 -3.34 -10.13
CA TRP A 12 14.73 -4.75 -9.74
C TRP A 12 16.13 -5.16 -9.26
N GLU A 13 17.18 -4.67 -9.91
CA GLU A 13 18.57 -4.91 -9.50
C GLU A 13 18.82 -4.38 -8.08
N LEU A 14 18.30 -3.18 -7.77
CA LEU A 14 18.41 -2.58 -6.44
C LEU A 14 17.66 -3.38 -5.38
N ILE A 15 16.46 -3.85 -5.67
CA ILE A 15 15.69 -4.71 -4.77
C ILE A 15 16.45 -6.01 -4.48
N GLN A 16 17.02 -6.65 -5.50
CA GLN A 16 17.82 -7.85 -5.32
C GLN A 16 19.07 -7.59 -4.48
N LYS A 17 19.73 -6.45 -4.65
CA LYS A 17 20.88 -6.05 -3.85
C LYS A 17 20.51 -5.87 -2.39
N ILE A 18 19.42 -5.16 -2.10
CA ILE A 18 18.93 -4.94 -0.74
C ILE A 18 18.61 -6.29 -0.06
N HIS A 19 17.98 -7.19 -0.78
CA HIS A 19 17.67 -8.53 -0.25
C HIS A 19 18.93 -9.33 0.11
N LYS A 20 19.99 -9.21 -0.67
CA LYS A 20 21.27 -9.88 -0.36
C LYS A 20 21.95 -9.32 0.88
N GLU A 21 21.80 -8.01 1.13
CA GLU A 21 22.37 -7.33 2.29
C GLU A 21 21.54 -7.60 3.55
N GLU A 22 20.22 -7.66 3.43
CA GLU A 22 19.29 -7.84 4.54
C GLU A 22 18.07 -8.68 4.14
N ASN A 23 17.99 -9.89 4.66
CA ASN A 23 16.96 -10.89 4.30
C ASN A 23 15.52 -10.47 4.66
N LEU A 24 15.34 -9.51 5.58
CA LEU A 24 14.02 -8.97 5.90
C LEU A 24 13.39 -8.21 4.73
N PHE A 25 14.21 -7.68 3.84
CA PHE A 25 13.74 -7.03 2.62
C PHE A 25 13.57 -8.08 1.51
N THR A 26 12.34 -8.25 1.07
CA THR A 26 11.98 -9.20 0.01
C THR A 26 11.33 -8.47 -1.15
N GLY A 27 11.25 -9.09 -2.30
CA GLY A 27 10.67 -8.48 -3.49
C GLY A 27 9.93 -9.46 -4.38
N ILE A 28 8.98 -8.92 -5.13
CA ILE A 28 8.27 -9.59 -6.22
C ILE A 28 8.51 -8.78 -7.49
N CYS A 29 8.84 -9.45 -8.58
CA CYS A 29 8.93 -8.85 -9.90
C CYS A 29 7.85 -9.43 -10.81
N LEU A 30 6.94 -8.59 -11.28
CA LEU A 30 5.97 -9.00 -12.28
C LEU A 30 6.65 -9.13 -13.64
N SER A 31 6.23 -10.10 -14.46
CA SER A 31 6.81 -10.38 -15.77
C SER A 31 6.68 -9.21 -16.76
N ARG A 32 5.72 -8.34 -16.53
CA ARG A 32 5.48 -7.10 -17.26
C ARG A 32 4.65 -6.14 -16.43
N ASN A 33 4.56 -4.89 -16.84
CA ASN A 33 3.66 -3.94 -16.20
C ASN A 33 2.20 -4.41 -16.32
N ARG A 34 1.55 -4.55 -15.16
CA ARG A 34 0.15 -4.99 -15.00
C ARG A 34 -0.74 -3.91 -14.43
N GLY A 35 -0.18 -2.76 -14.13
CA GLY A 35 -0.86 -1.65 -13.48
C GLY A 35 -0.79 -1.72 -11.96
N HIS A 36 -0.90 -0.55 -11.34
CA HIS A 36 -0.74 -0.35 -9.91
C HIS A 36 -1.61 -1.29 -9.05
N GLN A 37 -2.88 -1.44 -9.38
CA GLN A 37 -3.80 -2.27 -8.59
C GLN A 37 -3.46 -3.76 -8.66
N ASN A 38 -3.06 -4.26 -9.81
CA ASN A 38 -2.65 -5.65 -9.95
C ASN A 38 -1.31 -5.92 -9.25
N ALA A 39 -0.39 -4.98 -9.29
CA ALA A 39 0.85 -5.05 -8.54
C ALA A 39 0.59 -5.08 -7.02
N LEU A 40 -0.27 -4.20 -6.53
CA LEU A 40 -0.70 -4.19 -5.14
C LEU A 40 -1.33 -5.52 -4.73
N LEU A 41 -2.25 -6.03 -5.53
CA LEU A 41 -2.91 -7.31 -5.27
C LEU A 41 -1.91 -8.46 -5.22
N ALA A 42 -0.94 -8.51 -6.13
CA ALA A 42 0.11 -9.52 -6.13
C ALA A 42 0.92 -9.48 -4.83
N GLY A 43 1.27 -8.29 -4.36
CA GLY A 43 1.96 -8.10 -3.08
C GLY A 43 1.13 -8.58 -1.89
N LEU A 44 -0.11 -8.16 -1.80
CA LEU A 44 -1.02 -8.54 -0.72
C LEU A 44 -1.30 -10.06 -0.68
N MET A 45 -1.55 -10.67 -1.83
CA MET A 45 -1.83 -12.11 -1.93
C MET A 45 -0.62 -12.96 -1.58
N THR A 46 0.58 -12.46 -1.79
CA THR A 46 1.81 -13.12 -1.35
C THR A 46 2.07 -12.91 0.13
N ALA A 47 1.99 -11.65 0.59
CA ALA A 47 2.31 -11.28 1.97
C ALA A 47 1.37 -11.93 3.00
N LYS A 48 0.10 -12.13 2.68
CA LYS A 48 -0.89 -12.76 3.58
C LYS A 48 -0.47 -14.14 4.08
N ASN A 49 0.40 -14.84 3.37
CA ASN A 49 0.86 -16.17 3.76
C ASN A 49 1.97 -16.15 4.82
N TYR A 50 2.53 -14.96 5.10
CA TYR A 50 3.70 -14.79 5.96
C TYR A 50 3.51 -13.77 7.08
N ALA A 51 2.40 -13.03 7.08
CA ALA A 51 2.18 -11.94 8.00
C ALA A 51 0.76 -11.98 8.60
N ASP A 52 0.64 -11.55 9.85
CA ASP A 52 -0.65 -11.41 10.54
C ASP A 52 -1.41 -10.16 10.07
N VAL A 53 -0.67 -9.13 9.66
CA VAL A 53 -1.20 -7.88 9.13
C VAL A 53 -0.28 -7.35 8.03
N VAL A 54 -0.85 -6.70 7.04
CA VAL A 54 -0.11 -6.10 5.91
C VAL A 54 -0.46 -4.63 5.79
N ILE A 55 0.55 -3.78 5.69
CA ILE A 55 0.41 -2.36 5.38
C ILE A 55 0.92 -2.13 3.97
N SER A 56 0.10 -1.57 3.09
CA SER A 56 0.51 -1.16 1.75
C SER A 56 0.85 0.32 1.70
N MET A 57 1.93 0.64 1.03
CA MET A 57 2.39 2.02 0.83
C MET A 57 2.90 2.20 -0.59
N ASP A 58 2.64 3.37 -1.16
CA ASP A 58 3.26 3.77 -2.42
C ASP A 58 4.72 4.17 -2.20
N ALA A 59 5.58 3.88 -3.19
CA ALA A 59 7.01 4.15 -3.10
C ALA A 59 7.41 5.55 -3.58
N ASP A 60 6.48 6.48 -3.67
CA ASP A 60 6.68 7.84 -4.18
C ASP A 60 6.99 8.88 -3.08
N LEU A 61 7.15 8.43 -1.83
CA LEU A 61 7.41 9.26 -0.66
C LEU A 61 6.31 10.29 -0.31
N GLN A 62 5.11 10.12 -0.83
CA GLN A 62 3.97 11.00 -0.51
C GLN A 62 3.20 10.54 0.73
N ASP A 63 3.30 9.27 1.08
CA ASP A 63 2.64 8.72 2.27
C ASP A 63 3.48 9.00 3.52
N ASP A 64 2.81 9.34 4.61
CA ASP A 64 3.45 9.52 5.91
C ASP A 64 3.79 8.17 6.54
N ILE A 65 5.08 7.85 6.58
CA ILE A 65 5.55 6.60 7.20
C ILE A 65 5.24 6.52 8.70
N ASN A 66 5.08 7.65 9.38
CA ASN A 66 4.74 7.67 10.81
C ASN A 66 3.29 7.23 11.06
N ALA A 67 2.43 7.30 10.04
CA ALA A 67 1.06 6.79 10.15
C ALA A 67 0.99 5.27 10.36
N MET A 68 2.06 4.52 10.05
CA MET A 68 2.11 3.07 10.25
C MET A 68 1.94 2.68 11.72
N ASP A 69 2.53 3.44 12.64
CA ASP A 69 2.39 3.15 14.08
C ASP A 69 0.94 3.30 14.54
N GLU A 70 0.26 4.35 14.10
CA GLU A 70 -1.17 4.53 14.38
C GLU A 70 -2.04 3.42 13.76
N MET A 71 -1.70 2.96 12.56
CA MET A 71 -2.41 1.86 11.90
C MET A 71 -2.27 0.57 12.71
N ILE A 72 -1.08 0.27 13.21
CA ILE A 72 -0.82 -0.89 14.07
C ILE A 72 -1.60 -0.78 15.38
N ASP A 73 -1.61 0.39 16.01
CA ASP A 73 -2.39 0.64 17.23
C ASP A 73 -3.89 0.41 17.01
N LYS A 74 -4.42 0.85 15.86
CA LYS A 74 -5.81 0.59 15.48
C LYS A 74 -6.11 -0.88 15.25
N TYR A 75 -5.16 -1.62 14.68
CA TYR A 75 -5.28 -3.07 14.54
C TYR A 75 -5.34 -3.75 15.91
N TYR A 76 -4.46 -3.42 16.85
CA TYR A 76 -4.50 -3.95 18.21
C TYR A 76 -5.75 -3.54 19.00
N ALA A 77 -6.36 -2.42 18.66
CA ALA A 77 -7.65 -1.99 19.21
C ALA A 77 -8.85 -2.81 18.70
N GLY A 78 -8.63 -3.75 17.76
CA GLY A 78 -9.65 -4.66 17.25
C GLY A 78 -10.19 -4.32 15.87
N ASN A 79 -9.54 -3.39 15.14
CA ASN A 79 -9.94 -3.07 13.77
C ASN A 79 -9.26 -4.02 12.78
N GLU A 80 -10.04 -4.73 11.98
CA GLU A 80 -9.51 -5.65 10.95
C GLU A 80 -8.96 -4.93 9.72
N ILE A 81 -9.54 -3.76 9.40
CA ILE A 81 -9.15 -2.94 8.26
C ILE A 81 -8.96 -1.50 8.74
N VAL A 82 -7.81 -0.92 8.42
CA VAL A 82 -7.46 0.46 8.76
C VAL A 82 -7.07 1.21 7.50
N TYR A 83 -7.74 2.32 7.23
CA TYR A 83 -7.42 3.17 6.09
C TYR A 83 -6.66 4.41 6.51
N GLY A 84 -5.55 4.68 5.82
CA GLY A 84 -4.91 5.98 5.86
C GLY A 84 -5.68 6.98 4.99
N VAL A 85 -6.31 7.96 5.60
CA VAL A 85 -7.01 9.02 4.89
C VAL A 85 -6.15 10.27 4.88
N ARG A 86 -5.86 10.78 3.69
CA ARG A 86 -5.18 12.08 3.57
C ARG A 86 -6.08 13.17 4.15
N GLY A 87 -5.51 13.97 5.05
CA GLY A 87 -6.21 15.13 5.60
C GLY A 87 -6.70 16.07 4.47
N ALA A 88 -7.85 16.71 4.69
CA ALA A 88 -8.41 17.62 3.72
C ALA A 88 -7.39 18.70 3.34
N ARG A 89 -6.98 18.74 2.08
CA ARG A 89 -6.20 19.87 1.57
C ARG A 89 -7.07 21.12 1.67
N LYS A 90 -6.55 22.21 2.25
CA LYS A 90 -7.25 23.49 2.36
C LYS A 90 -7.75 24.08 1.01
N LYS A 91 -7.36 23.47 -0.11
CA LYS A 91 -7.69 23.86 -1.49
C LYS A 91 -8.60 22.88 -2.23
N ASP A 92 -9.03 21.78 -1.62
CA ASP A 92 -9.98 20.88 -2.28
C ASP A 92 -11.36 21.54 -2.27
N THR A 93 -11.95 21.64 -3.47
CA THR A 93 -13.32 22.13 -3.57
C THR A 93 -14.24 21.16 -2.82
N TRP A 94 -15.26 21.71 -2.12
CA TRP A 94 -16.25 20.92 -1.40
C TRP A 94 -16.79 19.73 -2.21
N PHE A 95 -16.97 19.90 -3.51
CA PHE A 95 -17.44 18.85 -4.43
C PHE A 95 -16.44 17.65 -4.51
N LYS A 96 -15.14 17.90 -4.64
CA LYS A 96 -14.12 16.82 -4.66
C LYS A 96 -14.05 16.07 -3.34
N ARG A 97 -14.22 16.78 -2.23
CA ARG A 97 -14.21 16.17 -0.89
C ARG A 97 -15.43 15.26 -0.68
N VAL A 98 -16.62 15.72 -1.06
CA VAL A 98 -17.85 14.93 -0.93
C VAL A 98 -17.86 13.71 -1.83
N THR A 99 -17.36 13.81 -3.07
CA THR A 99 -17.23 12.66 -3.98
C THR A 99 -16.21 11.65 -3.51
N ALA A 100 -15.07 12.08 -2.98
CA ALA A 100 -14.06 11.18 -2.41
C ALA A 100 -14.61 10.46 -1.17
N GLU A 101 -15.22 11.16 -0.23
CA GLU A 101 -15.86 10.55 0.95
C GLU A 101 -16.98 9.58 0.55
N GLY A 102 -17.79 9.92 -0.45
CA GLY A 102 -18.84 9.07 -0.99
C GLY A 102 -18.29 7.79 -1.63
N PHE A 103 -17.18 7.91 -2.36
CA PHE A 103 -16.49 6.77 -2.96
C PHE A 103 -15.93 5.83 -1.88
N TYR A 104 -15.26 6.35 -0.87
CA TYR A 104 -14.73 5.55 0.23
C TYR A 104 -15.84 4.85 1.02
N LYS A 105 -16.92 5.53 1.35
CA LYS A 105 -18.11 4.91 1.98
C LYS A 105 -18.75 3.82 1.11
N PHE A 106 -18.75 4.01 -0.20
CA PHE A 106 -19.24 3.00 -1.14
C PHE A 106 -18.33 1.76 -1.14
N MET A 107 -17.00 1.96 -1.12
CA MET A 107 -16.02 0.88 -1.05
C MET A 107 -16.08 0.14 0.28
N GLU A 108 -16.29 0.81 1.40
CA GLU A 108 -16.50 0.17 2.70
C GLU A 108 -17.68 -0.81 2.69
N LYS A 109 -18.75 -0.48 1.97
CA LYS A 109 -19.92 -1.37 1.82
C LYS A 109 -19.68 -2.54 0.88
N MET A 110 -18.69 -2.46 -0.01
CA MET A 110 -18.40 -3.50 -1.01
C MET A 110 -17.32 -4.48 -0.55
N VAL A 111 -16.52 -4.11 0.46
CA VAL A 111 -15.47 -4.96 1.04
C VAL A 111 -16.00 -5.56 2.35
N VAL A 112 -16.93 -6.45 2.20
CA VAL A 112 -17.37 -7.31 3.31
C VAL A 112 -16.65 -8.64 3.20
#